data_cf6ee6018823852553d02003a87f9ba3
#
_entry.id   cf6ee6018823852553d02003a87f9ba3
#
_cell.length_a   1.000
_cell.length_b   1.000
_cell.length_c   1.000
_cell.angle_alpha   90.00
_cell.angle_beta   90.00
_cell.angle_gamma   90.00
#
_symmetry.space_group_name_H-M   'P 1'
#
loop_
_entity.id
_entity.type
_entity.pdbx_description
1 polymer ?
#
loop_
_entity_poly.entity_id
_entity_poly.type
_entity_poly.pdbx_seq_one_letter_code
_entity_poly.pdbx_strand_id
1 'polypeptide(L)'
;MGIINIIIALLIFGIVVAVHEFGHFFVAKLNKITVHEFAIGMGPVIFQKEKNGTNYSLRAIPMGGFVAMEGEDEESDDPNAFCQKHPLQKMAVVFAGPFMNFVLTIVTFILLFTLSGVPVNKVGNIIENSPASKSELKVGDEIKSINGINIKSWNDIPTTIAGTKGDVTLQVIRDGQPMEITITPEEKNGRRTIGIYPMYEKNFSSSISQAFSQTYNVSLSMLDFIKKLFTGKVDFNYVSGPVGIVKEMGSSVNSGLATVINYIAFISLNLGIMNLLPIPALDGFRLLTSFVELITRKKLNKKMEYIVNAAGMVFLIGIMLLVTYKDLIKVFTGQ
;
A
#
# COMPACT_ATOMS: atom_id res chain seq x y z
N MET A 1 -4.39 -23.67 6.32
CA MET A 1 -3.44 -22.57 6.59
C MET A 1 -2.65 -22.94 7.84
N GLY A 2 -1.33 -22.94 7.78
CA GLY A 2 -0.52 -23.28 8.96
C GLY A 2 -0.49 -22.12 9.96
N ILE A 3 -0.38 -22.43 11.27
CA ILE A 3 -0.25 -21.44 12.35
C ILE A 3 0.92 -20.48 12.10
N ILE A 4 2.01 -20.99 11.54
CA ILE A 4 3.21 -20.21 11.18
C ILE A 4 2.87 -19.08 10.21
N ASN A 5 2.03 -19.33 9.18
CA ASN A 5 1.65 -18.34 8.20
C ASN A 5 0.83 -17.20 8.82
N ILE A 6 -0.03 -17.52 9.79
CA ILE A 6 -0.80 -16.52 10.55
C ILE A 6 0.15 -15.65 11.37
N ILE A 7 1.11 -16.25 12.07
CA ILE A 7 2.10 -15.52 12.88
C ILE A 7 2.92 -14.57 11.98
N ILE A 8 3.39 -15.03 10.82
CA ILE A 8 4.14 -14.18 9.89
C ILE A 8 3.26 -13.02 9.39
N ALA A 9 2.00 -13.27 9.03
CA ALA A 9 1.08 -12.23 8.61
C ALA A 9 0.86 -11.17 9.69
N LEU A 10 0.67 -11.59 10.95
CA LEU A 10 0.53 -10.68 12.08
C LEU A 10 1.81 -9.87 12.35
N LEU A 11 2.98 -10.50 12.24
CA LEU A 11 4.27 -9.80 12.38
C LEU A 11 4.47 -8.75 11.29
N ILE A 12 4.15 -9.07 10.03
CA ILE A 12 4.23 -8.12 8.93
C ILE A 12 3.31 -6.92 9.18
N PHE A 13 2.07 -7.18 9.57
CA PHE A 13 1.12 -6.12 9.90
C PHE A 13 1.63 -5.26 11.07
N GLY A 14 2.16 -5.91 12.12
CA GLY A 14 2.76 -5.24 13.27
C GLY A 14 3.93 -4.32 12.87
N ILE A 15 4.81 -4.76 11.96
CA ILE A 15 5.92 -3.94 11.44
C ILE A 15 5.39 -2.71 10.68
N VAL A 16 4.41 -2.89 9.81
CA VAL A 16 3.83 -1.79 9.01
C VAL A 16 3.19 -0.74 9.91
N VAL A 17 2.44 -1.17 10.94
CA VAL A 17 1.86 -0.25 11.92
C VAL A 17 2.94 0.39 12.80
N ALA A 18 3.93 -0.37 13.26
CA ALA A 18 5.02 0.19 14.07
C ALA A 18 5.80 1.30 13.35
N VAL A 19 6.01 1.17 12.03
CA VAL A 19 6.63 2.22 11.20
C VAL A 19 5.72 3.43 11.07
N HIS A 20 4.41 3.23 10.94
CA HIS A 20 3.42 4.30 10.95
C HIS A 20 3.46 5.10 12.26
N GLU A 21 3.34 4.41 13.41
CA GLU A 21 3.40 5.02 14.74
C GLU A 21 4.74 5.71 15.00
N PHE A 22 5.82 5.13 14.49
CA PHE A 22 7.14 5.75 14.57
C PHE A 22 7.19 7.10 13.86
N GLY A 23 6.45 7.26 12.75
CA GLY A 23 6.30 8.55 12.07
C GLY A 23 5.74 9.63 13.00
N HIS A 24 4.60 9.36 13.64
CA HIS A 24 3.98 10.26 14.62
C HIS A 24 4.93 10.56 15.77
N PHE A 25 5.48 9.53 16.38
CA PHE A 25 6.42 9.62 17.49
C PHE A 25 7.62 10.52 17.16
N PHE A 26 8.28 10.26 16.03
CA PHE A 26 9.49 10.98 15.64
C PHE A 26 9.22 12.47 15.44
N VAL A 27 8.15 12.83 14.72
CA VAL A 27 7.81 14.22 14.46
C VAL A 27 7.23 14.91 15.69
N ALA A 28 6.52 14.20 16.58
CA ALA A 28 6.09 14.71 17.88
C ALA A 28 7.30 15.14 18.74
N LYS A 29 8.32 14.27 18.84
CA LYS A 29 9.57 14.58 19.57
C LYS A 29 10.32 15.76 18.96
N LEU A 30 10.39 15.88 17.63
CA LEU A 30 11.00 17.04 16.95
C LEU A 30 10.27 18.35 17.29
N ASN A 31 8.94 18.31 17.45
CA ASN A 31 8.12 19.46 17.83
C ASN A 31 8.03 19.67 19.35
N LYS A 32 8.85 18.96 20.14
CA LYS A 32 8.88 19.02 21.61
C LYS A 32 7.51 18.75 22.23
N ILE A 33 6.75 17.82 21.66
CA ILE A 33 5.51 17.33 22.25
C ILE A 33 5.87 16.28 23.29
N THR A 34 5.23 16.35 24.46
CA THR A 34 5.37 15.35 25.51
C THR A 34 4.73 14.06 25.05
N VAL A 35 5.54 13.00 24.93
CA VAL A 35 5.08 11.64 24.57
C VAL A 35 5.24 10.75 25.79
N HIS A 36 4.13 10.24 26.27
CA HIS A 36 4.08 9.38 27.46
C HIS A 36 4.44 7.94 27.13
N GLU A 37 3.91 7.42 26.02
CA GLU A 37 4.17 6.04 25.61
C GLU A 37 4.29 5.92 24.09
N PHE A 38 5.23 5.09 23.67
CA PHE A 38 5.32 4.53 22.32
C PHE A 38 5.16 3.02 22.43
N ALA A 39 4.03 2.50 21.95
CA ALA A 39 3.67 1.10 22.08
C ALA A 39 3.68 0.38 20.72
N ILE A 40 4.34 -0.77 20.68
CA ILE A 40 4.24 -1.72 19.57
C ILE A 40 3.32 -2.87 20.04
N GLY A 41 2.22 -3.07 19.29
CA GLY A 41 1.17 -4.02 19.65
C GLY A 41 0.11 -3.44 20.56
N MET A 42 -0.85 -4.26 20.93
CA MET A 42 -1.98 -3.95 21.81
C MET A 42 -2.10 -4.95 22.96
N GLY A 43 -3.00 -4.67 23.92
CA GLY A 43 -3.26 -5.55 25.07
C GLY A 43 -2.26 -5.38 26.21
N PRO A 44 -2.06 -6.42 27.06
CA PRO A 44 -1.17 -6.35 28.21
C PRO A 44 0.29 -6.11 27.82
N VAL A 45 1.01 -5.37 28.66
CA VAL A 45 2.43 -5.08 28.47
C VAL A 45 3.25 -6.34 28.75
N ILE A 46 4.09 -6.76 27.79
CA ILE A 46 5.08 -7.85 27.97
C ILE A 46 6.40 -7.28 28.45
N PHE A 47 6.82 -6.16 27.84
CA PHE A 47 8.07 -5.50 28.15
C PHE A 47 7.87 -3.99 28.07
N GLN A 48 8.43 -3.26 29.04
CA GLN A 48 8.40 -1.80 29.07
C GLN A 48 9.73 -1.27 29.61
N LYS A 49 10.20 -0.19 28.99
CA LYS A 49 11.39 0.53 29.42
C LYS A 49 11.16 2.01 29.27
N GLU A 50 11.37 2.74 30.35
CA GLU A 50 11.34 4.22 30.31
C GLU A 50 12.70 4.77 29.85
N LYS A 51 12.66 5.75 28.94
CA LYS A 51 13.82 6.52 28.50
C LYS A 51 13.39 7.95 28.16
N ASN A 52 14.06 8.94 28.75
CA ASN A 52 13.82 10.37 28.50
C ASN A 52 12.34 10.77 28.67
N GLY A 53 11.67 10.26 29.71
CA GLY A 53 10.27 10.54 30.02
C GLY A 53 9.26 9.89 29.08
N THR A 54 9.67 8.93 28.26
CA THR A 54 8.78 8.15 27.38
C THR A 54 8.89 6.68 27.73
N ASN A 55 7.75 6.03 27.90
CA ASN A 55 7.65 4.58 28.06
C ASN A 55 7.66 3.92 26.67
N TYR A 56 8.62 3.06 26.42
CA TYR A 56 8.68 2.20 25.23
C TYR A 56 8.15 0.83 25.61
N SER A 57 7.03 0.43 25.05
CA SER A 57 6.37 -0.83 25.43
C SER A 57 6.19 -1.78 24.24
N LEU A 58 6.38 -3.07 24.52
CA LEU A 58 5.98 -4.16 23.65
C LEU A 58 4.79 -4.88 24.31
N ARG A 59 3.70 -5.04 23.55
CA ARG A 59 2.44 -5.58 24.03
C ARG A 59 2.15 -6.96 23.44
N ALA A 60 1.27 -7.70 24.08
CA ALA A 60 1.06 -9.14 23.83
C ALA A 60 0.45 -9.45 22.46
N ILE A 61 -0.37 -8.57 21.92
CA ILE A 61 -1.03 -8.76 20.63
C ILE A 61 -0.22 -8.00 19.56
N PRO A 62 0.47 -8.68 18.63
CA PRO A 62 1.31 -8.04 17.62
C PRO A 62 0.48 -7.39 16.49
N MET A 63 -0.61 -6.74 16.84
CA MET A 63 -1.49 -6.02 15.93
C MET A 63 -1.67 -4.60 16.46
N GLY A 64 -1.40 -3.62 15.61
CA GLY A 64 -1.52 -2.22 15.98
C GLY A 64 -0.31 -1.69 16.74
N GLY A 65 -0.47 -0.53 17.29
CA GLY A 65 0.45 0.25 18.09
C GLY A 65 -0.21 1.57 18.42
N PHE A 66 0.42 2.40 19.20
CA PHE A 66 -0.02 3.77 19.45
C PHE A 66 1.11 4.63 20.00
N VAL A 67 0.93 5.93 19.82
CA VAL A 67 1.73 6.98 20.46
C VAL A 67 0.83 7.77 21.37
N ALA A 68 1.02 7.68 22.67
CA ALA A 68 0.26 8.49 23.64
C ALA A 68 0.94 9.84 23.81
N MET A 69 0.33 10.90 23.28
CA MET A 69 0.82 12.27 23.39
C MET A 69 -0.02 13.06 24.38
N GLU A 70 0.65 13.94 25.16
CA GLU A 70 -0.04 14.86 26.05
C GLU A 70 -0.99 15.76 25.27
N GLY A 71 -2.24 15.88 25.73
CA GLY A 71 -3.24 16.77 25.11
C GLY A 71 -3.68 16.37 23.70
N GLU A 72 -3.56 15.09 23.32
CA GLU A 72 -4.01 14.60 22.02
C GLU A 72 -5.54 14.46 21.98
N ASP A 73 -6.11 13.72 22.91
CA ASP A 73 -7.56 13.46 23.00
C ASP A 73 -8.27 14.30 24.06
N GLU A 74 -7.52 14.90 25.00
CA GLU A 74 -8.03 15.72 26.08
C GLU A 74 -7.43 17.14 26.04
N GLU A 75 -8.04 18.07 26.78
CA GLU A 75 -7.45 19.41 26.99
C GLU A 75 -6.28 19.28 27.97
N SER A 76 -5.22 20.01 27.71
CA SER A 76 -4.05 20.10 28.61
C SER A 76 -3.48 21.50 28.56
N ASP A 77 -3.09 22.00 29.74
CA ASP A 77 -2.43 23.31 29.91
C ASP A 77 -0.90 23.23 29.76
N ASP A 78 -0.34 22.00 29.53
CA ASP A 78 1.09 21.85 29.29
C ASP A 78 1.47 22.54 27.95
N PRO A 79 2.43 23.51 27.98
CA PRO A 79 2.92 24.14 26.75
C PRO A 79 3.44 23.16 25.69
N ASN A 80 3.82 21.96 26.12
CA ASN A 80 4.27 20.88 25.24
C ASN A 80 3.16 19.90 24.85
N ALA A 81 1.92 20.16 25.24
CA ALA A 81 0.78 19.36 24.80
C ALA A 81 0.49 19.53 23.31
N PHE A 82 0.07 18.46 22.64
CA PHE A 82 -0.34 18.47 21.24
C PHE A 82 -1.41 19.54 20.95
N CYS A 83 -2.43 19.67 21.83
CA CYS A 83 -3.51 20.64 21.67
C CYS A 83 -3.03 22.09 21.73
N GLN A 84 -1.87 22.39 22.35
CA GLN A 84 -1.30 23.73 22.47
C GLN A 84 -0.37 24.09 21.30
N LYS A 85 0.01 23.13 20.45
CA LYS A 85 0.91 23.40 19.32
C LYS A 85 0.21 24.14 18.19
N HIS A 86 1.01 24.87 17.40
CA HIS A 86 0.51 25.53 16.20
C HIS A 86 -0.11 24.51 15.22
N PRO A 87 -1.20 24.83 14.50
CA PRO A 87 -1.86 23.88 13.60
C PRO A 87 -0.93 23.22 12.57
N LEU A 88 0.07 23.91 12.04
CA LEU A 88 1.07 23.32 11.14
C LEU A 88 1.92 22.24 11.82
N GLN A 89 2.24 22.38 13.11
CA GLN A 89 2.96 21.37 13.87
C GLN A 89 2.08 20.15 14.11
N LYS A 90 0.80 20.36 14.45
CA LYS A 90 -0.19 19.29 14.57
C LYS A 90 -0.30 18.51 13.25
N MET A 91 -0.47 19.23 12.12
CA MET A 91 -0.52 18.62 10.79
C MET A 91 0.74 17.83 10.45
N ALA A 92 1.93 18.36 10.77
CA ALA A 92 3.19 17.66 10.53
C ALA A 92 3.28 16.35 11.31
N VAL A 93 2.87 16.34 12.58
CA VAL A 93 2.85 15.13 13.42
C VAL A 93 1.87 14.11 12.85
N VAL A 94 0.64 14.53 12.55
CA VAL A 94 -0.40 13.62 12.04
C VAL A 94 -0.05 13.08 10.65
N PHE A 95 0.50 13.90 9.76
CA PHE A 95 0.91 13.47 8.42
C PHE A 95 2.09 12.49 8.45
N ALA A 96 2.94 12.56 9.48
CA ALA A 96 4.17 11.78 9.57
C ALA A 96 3.92 10.25 9.59
N GLY A 97 2.83 9.78 10.22
CA GLY A 97 2.46 8.36 10.19
C GLY A 97 2.24 7.83 8.77
N PRO A 98 1.24 8.35 8.04
CA PRO A 98 1.02 8.00 6.64
C PRO A 98 2.26 8.18 5.76
N PHE A 99 3.01 9.27 5.95
CA PHE A 99 4.24 9.52 5.20
C PHE A 99 5.29 8.41 5.39
N MET A 100 5.49 7.93 6.62
CA MET A 100 6.42 6.84 6.89
C MET A 100 5.99 5.53 6.22
N ASN A 101 4.70 5.32 6.02
CA ASN A 101 4.22 4.18 5.25
C ASN A 101 4.56 4.31 3.75
N PHE A 102 4.50 5.50 3.17
CA PHE A 102 5.01 5.72 1.80
C PHE A 102 6.53 5.46 1.72
N VAL A 103 7.29 5.92 2.71
CA VAL A 103 8.74 5.66 2.79
C VAL A 103 9.01 4.15 2.87
N LEU A 104 8.30 3.44 3.76
CA LEU A 104 8.44 1.98 3.89
C LEU A 104 8.10 1.27 2.57
N THR A 105 7.05 1.68 1.89
CA THR A 105 6.64 1.15 0.58
C THR A 105 7.76 1.29 -0.45
N ILE A 106 8.33 2.50 -0.58
CA ILE A 106 9.41 2.78 -1.54
C ILE A 106 10.64 1.93 -1.21
N VAL A 107 11.08 1.92 0.06
CA VAL A 107 12.23 1.12 0.51
C VAL A 107 12.01 -0.36 0.22
N THR A 108 10.81 -0.87 0.49
CA THR A 108 10.46 -2.26 0.26
C THR A 108 10.43 -2.61 -1.24
N PHE A 109 9.91 -1.72 -2.10
CA PHE A 109 9.98 -1.91 -3.55
C PHE A 109 11.41 -1.81 -4.08
N ILE A 110 12.25 -0.91 -3.56
CA ILE A 110 13.69 -0.88 -3.92
C ILE A 110 14.34 -2.23 -3.59
N LEU A 111 14.09 -2.76 -2.39
CA LEU A 111 14.59 -4.07 -2.00
C LEU A 111 14.09 -5.18 -2.95
N LEU A 112 12.79 -5.20 -3.25
CA LEU A 112 12.17 -6.16 -4.16
C LEU A 112 12.85 -6.14 -5.55
N PHE A 113 12.95 -4.96 -6.17
CA PHE A 113 13.50 -4.84 -7.52
C PHE A 113 15.01 -5.05 -7.56
N THR A 114 15.72 -4.78 -6.47
CA THR A 114 17.16 -5.10 -6.37
C THR A 114 17.39 -6.61 -6.30
N LEU A 115 16.54 -7.35 -5.59
CA LEU A 115 16.64 -8.79 -5.46
C LEU A 115 16.12 -9.54 -6.71
N SER A 116 14.96 -9.15 -7.20
CA SER A 116 14.25 -9.84 -8.28
C SER A 116 14.58 -9.32 -9.68
N GLY A 117 15.17 -8.11 -9.78
CA GLY A 117 15.35 -7.38 -11.03
C GLY A 117 14.14 -6.52 -11.39
N VAL A 118 14.35 -5.61 -12.33
CA VAL A 118 13.32 -4.71 -12.90
C VAL A 118 12.87 -5.28 -14.23
N PRO A 119 11.55 -5.37 -14.50
CA PRO A 119 11.08 -5.78 -15.81
C PRO A 119 11.47 -4.74 -16.87
N VAL A 120 12.12 -5.20 -17.91
CA VAL A 120 12.51 -4.38 -19.08
C VAL A 120 11.68 -4.75 -20.30
N ASN A 121 11.67 -3.86 -21.31
CA ASN A 121 10.87 -4.05 -22.55
C ASN A 121 11.43 -5.15 -23.46
N LYS A 122 12.09 -6.17 -22.89
CA LYS A 122 12.58 -7.34 -23.60
C LYS A 122 11.75 -8.55 -23.25
N VAL A 123 11.50 -9.39 -24.25
CA VAL A 123 10.81 -10.66 -24.08
C VAL A 123 11.71 -11.62 -23.29
N GLY A 124 11.29 -11.99 -22.09
CA GLY A 124 12.02 -12.93 -21.24
C GLY A 124 11.53 -14.36 -21.38
N ASN A 125 10.24 -14.55 -21.62
CA ASN A 125 9.66 -15.88 -21.89
C ASN A 125 8.41 -15.76 -22.77
N ILE A 126 8.12 -16.80 -23.53
CA ILE A 126 6.95 -16.92 -24.39
C ILE A 126 6.14 -18.14 -23.92
N ILE A 127 4.84 -17.92 -23.66
CA ILE A 127 3.94 -18.98 -23.20
C ILE A 127 3.70 -19.96 -24.35
N GLU A 128 3.83 -21.25 -24.10
CA GLU A 128 3.50 -22.28 -25.07
C GLU A 128 2.04 -22.20 -25.53
N ASN A 129 1.82 -22.46 -26.82
CA ASN A 129 0.50 -22.38 -27.47
C ASN A 129 -0.15 -20.98 -27.48
N SER A 130 0.58 -19.94 -27.07
CA SER A 130 0.10 -18.55 -27.14
C SER A 130 0.21 -17.97 -28.56
N PRO A 131 -0.43 -16.83 -28.86
CA PRO A 131 -0.22 -16.10 -30.11
C PRO A 131 1.25 -15.77 -30.40
N ALA A 132 2.02 -15.36 -29.38
CA ALA A 132 3.45 -15.07 -29.54
C ALA A 132 4.25 -16.31 -29.92
N SER A 133 3.93 -17.51 -29.38
CA SER A 133 4.64 -18.75 -29.72
C SER A 133 4.40 -19.20 -31.16
N LYS A 134 3.33 -18.72 -31.81
CA LYS A 134 2.98 -19.02 -33.21
C LYS A 134 3.50 -17.96 -34.18
N SER A 135 4.13 -16.92 -33.67
CA SER A 135 4.70 -15.81 -34.42
C SER A 135 6.23 -15.91 -34.54
N GLU A 136 6.84 -14.94 -35.21
CA GLU A 136 8.29 -14.84 -35.32
C GLU A 136 8.97 -14.21 -34.08
N LEU A 137 8.21 -13.84 -33.04
CA LEU A 137 8.73 -13.22 -31.81
C LEU A 137 9.63 -14.22 -31.06
N LYS A 138 10.78 -13.75 -30.57
CA LYS A 138 11.76 -14.56 -29.84
C LYS A 138 12.09 -13.96 -28.49
N VAL A 139 12.57 -14.82 -27.61
CA VAL A 139 13.16 -14.39 -26.33
C VAL A 139 14.38 -13.52 -26.63
N GLY A 140 14.49 -12.39 -25.94
CA GLY A 140 15.51 -11.36 -26.15
C GLY A 140 15.08 -10.20 -27.05
N ASP A 141 13.98 -10.29 -27.79
CA ASP A 141 13.46 -9.20 -28.59
C ASP A 141 13.08 -8.00 -27.71
N GLU A 142 13.59 -6.81 -28.03
CA GLU A 142 13.25 -5.58 -27.33
C GLU A 142 12.09 -4.88 -28.04
N ILE A 143 10.93 -4.76 -27.37
CA ILE A 143 9.74 -4.13 -27.92
C ILE A 143 9.86 -2.61 -27.79
N LYS A 144 9.86 -1.90 -28.93
CA LYS A 144 9.98 -0.44 -29.00
C LYS A 144 8.63 0.25 -29.21
N SER A 145 7.77 -0.33 -30.03
CA SER A 145 6.42 0.20 -30.23
C SER A 145 5.42 -0.89 -30.56
N ILE A 146 4.15 -0.60 -30.35
CA ILE A 146 3.00 -1.42 -30.70
C ILE A 146 2.01 -0.56 -31.48
N ASN A 147 1.72 -0.91 -32.73
CA ASN A 147 0.88 -0.12 -33.64
C ASN A 147 1.30 1.37 -33.70
N GLY A 148 2.62 1.64 -33.71
CA GLY A 148 3.18 3.00 -33.73
C GLY A 148 3.19 3.71 -32.38
N ILE A 149 2.64 3.14 -31.32
CA ILE A 149 2.67 3.69 -29.96
C ILE A 149 3.97 3.27 -29.29
N ASN A 150 4.81 4.23 -28.91
CA ASN A 150 6.09 3.94 -28.23
C ASN A 150 5.88 3.31 -26.86
N ILE A 151 6.63 2.24 -26.57
CA ILE A 151 6.66 1.51 -25.32
C ILE A 151 7.83 2.03 -24.47
N LYS A 152 7.53 2.65 -23.35
CA LYS A 152 8.53 3.18 -22.41
C LYS A 152 8.85 2.20 -21.28
N SER A 153 7.88 1.39 -20.87
CA SER A 153 7.98 0.42 -19.81
C SER A 153 7.26 -0.88 -20.17
N TRP A 154 7.61 -1.97 -19.51
CA TRP A 154 6.90 -3.25 -19.70
C TRP A 154 5.40 -3.12 -19.45
N ASN A 155 4.99 -2.28 -18.48
CA ASN A 155 3.59 -2.08 -18.11
C ASN A 155 2.73 -1.47 -19.23
N ASP A 156 3.36 -0.78 -20.19
CA ASP A 156 2.68 -0.19 -21.34
C ASP A 156 2.20 -1.28 -22.32
N ILE A 157 2.92 -2.42 -22.39
CA ILE A 157 2.64 -3.49 -23.37
C ILE A 157 1.25 -4.09 -23.18
N PRO A 158 0.86 -4.65 -22.00
CA PRO A 158 -0.47 -5.23 -21.82
C PRO A 158 -1.57 -4.18 -21.94
N THR A 159 -1.33 -2.94 -21.52
CA THR A 159 -2.30 -1.85 -21.61
C THR A 159 -2.56 -1.46 -23.06
N THR A 160 -1.50 -1.34 -23.84
CA THR A 160 -1.60 -1.02 -25.28
C THR A 160 -2.29 -2.13 -26.05
N ILE A 161 -1.92 -3.40 -25.83
CA ILE A 161 -2.56 -4.56 -26.47
C ILE A 161 -4.05 -4.64 -26.13
N ALA A 162 -4.42 -4.40 -24.87
CA ALA A 162 -5.83 -4.44 -24.43
C ALA A 162 -6.68 -3.36 -25.12
N GLY A 163 -6.10 -2.20 -25.46
CA GLY A 163 -6.76 -1.09 -26.14
C GLY A 163 -6.90 -1.25 -27.66
N THR A 164 -6.26 -2.27 -28.26
CA THR A 164 -6.29 -2.46 -29.74
C THR A 164 -7.49 -3.30 -30.19
N LYS A 165 -7.89 -3.14 -31.44
CA LYS A 165 -8.86 -3.99 -32.12
C LYS A 165 -8.14 -4.68 -33.30
N GLY A 166 -8.26 -6.02 -33.43
CA GLY A 166 -7.61 -6.78 -34.50
C GLY A 166 -6.14 -7.09 -34.16
N ASP A 167 -5.31 -7.21 -35.21
CA ASP A 167 -3.90 -7.57 -35.07
C ASP A 167 -3.08 -6.46 -34.43
N VAL A 168 -1.97 -6.82 -33.81
CA VAL A 168 -0.98 -5.89 -33.25
C VAL A 168 0.34 -6.05 -34.00
N THR A 169 0.87 -4.93 -34.46
CA THR A 169 2.16 -4.85 -35.12
C THR A 169 3.19 -4.36 -34.11
N LEU A 170 4.14 -5.23 -33.77
CA LEU A 170 5.24 -4.95 -32.85
C LEU A 170 6.46 -4.50 -33.65
N GLN A 171 7.03 -3.34 -33.33
CA GLN A 171 8.39 -3.00 -33.73
C GLN A 171 9.35 -3.46 -32.65
N VAL A 172 10.20 -4.42 -32.98
CA VAL A 172 11.17 -5.00 -32.05
C VAL A 172 12.60 -4.76 -32.55
N ILE A 173 13.56 -4.76 -31.63
CA ILE A 173 14.98 -4.80 -31.95
C ILE A 173 15.50 -6.18 -31.56
N ARG A 174 16.05 -6.90 -32.55
CA ARG A 174 16.74 -8.20 -32.39
C ARG A 174 18.16 -8.06 -32.88
N ASP A 175 19.13 -8.35 -32.03
CA ASP A 175 20.57 -8.25 -32.36
C ASP A 175 20.96 -6.89 -32.99
N GLY A 176 20.33 -5.82 -32.50
CA GLY A 176 20.55 -4.44 -32.99
C GLY A 176 19.80 -4.07 -34.28
N GLN A 177 19.08 -5.02 -34.91
CA GLN A 177 18.33 -4.79 -36.14
C GLN A 177 16.82 -4.59 -35.84
N PRO A 178 16.19 -3.55 -36.40
CA PRO A 178 14.76 -3.37 -36.28
C PRO A 178 13.99 -4.41 -37.12
N MET A 179 12.96 -4.98 -36.52
CA MET A 179 12.04 -5.94 -37.17
C MET A 179 10.60 -5.58 -36.85
N GLU A 180 9.71 -5.91 -37.77
CA GLU A 180 8.27 -5.75 -37.59
C GLU A 180 7.61 -7.13 -37.55
N ILE A 181 6.82 -7.39 -36.50
CA ILE A 181 6.17 -8.67 -36.26
C ILE A 181 4.69 -8.41 -36.00
N THR A 182 3.83 -9.02 -36.79
CA THR A 182 2.37 -8.93 -36.60
C THR A 182 1.86 -10.16 -35.87
N ILE A 183 1.06 -9.93 -34.82
CA ILE A 183 0.49 -10.97 -33.97
C ILE A 183 -1.00 -10.69 -33.76
N THR A 184 -1.83 -11.72 -33.89
CA THR A 184 -3.27 -11.65 -33.53
C THR A 184 -3.42 -12.02 -32.07
N PRO A 185 -3.72 -11.04 -31.15
CA PRO A 185 -3.92 -11.34 -29.73
C PRO A 185 -5.15 -12.23 -29.51
N GLU A 186 -5.05 -13.12 -28.52
CA GLU A 186 -6.20 -13.90 -28.04
C GLU A 186 -6.89 -13.18 -26.85
N GLU A 187 -8.18 -13.44 -26.68
CA GLU A 187 -8.91 -12.99 -25.53
C GLU A 187 -8.90 -14.07 -24.45
N LYS A 188 -8.30 -13.76 -23.29
CA LYS A 188 -8.23 -14.67 -22.15
C LYS A 188 -8.68 -13.93 -20.89
N ASN A 189 -9.69 -14.47 -20.19
CA ASN A 189 -10.28 -13.85 -18.99
C ASN A 189 -10.72 -12.39 -19.22
N GLY A 190 -11.32 -12.08 -20.38
CA GLY A 190 -11.77 -10.72 -20.73
C GLY A 190 -10.64 -9.72 -21.02
N ARG A 191 -9.39 -10.22 -21.23
CA ARG A 191 -8.24 -9.37 -21.60
C ARG A 191 -7.56 -9.92 -22.85
N ARG A 192 -7.19 -9.00 -23.74
CA ARG A 192 -6.40 -9.33 -24.93
C ARG A 192 -4.95 -9.51 -24.53
N THR A 193 -4.33 -10.62 -24.95
CA THR A 193 -2.94 -10.97 -24.63
C THR A 193 -2.26 -11.68 -25.81
N ILE A 194 -0.94 -11.56 -25.89
CA ILE A 194 -0.11 -12.30 -26.86
C ILE A 194 0.71 -13.42 -26.21
N GLY A 195 0.72 -13.49 -24.85
CA GLY A 195 1.36 -14.58 -24.11
C GLY A 195 2.87 -14.44 -23.96
N ILE A 196 3.35 -13.30 -23.50
CA ILE A 196 4.76 -13.03 -23.20
C ILE A 196 4.98 -12.61 -21.75
N TYR A 197 6.20 -12.88 -21.23
CA TYR A 197 6.69 -12.38 -19.95
C TYR A 197 7.92 -11.49 -20.14
N PRO A 198 8.17 -10.52 -19.22
CA PRO A 198 9.35 -9.66 -19.28
C PRO A 198 10.64 -10.40 -19.01
N MET A 199 11.73 -9.85 -19.54
CA MET A 199 13.05 -10.10 -19.01
C MET A 199 13.28 -9.20 -17.81
N TYR A 200 13.98 -9.72 -16.79
CA TYR A 200 14.32 -8.97 -15.58
C TYR A 200 15.81 -8.65 -15.57
N GLU A 201 16.15 -7.36 -15.46
CA GLU A 201 17.53 -6.90 -15.37
C GLU A 201 17.81 -6.34 -13.96
N LYS A 202 18.94 -6.75 -13.35
CA LYS A 202 19.36 -6.26 -12.03
C LYS A 202 20.21 -5.02 -12.19
N ASN A 203 19.63 -3.87 -11.90
CA ASN A 203 20.32 -2.59 -11.88
C ASN A 203 19.75 -1.74 -10.74
N PHE A 204 20.62 -1.31 -9.81
CA PHE A 204 20.19 -0.57 -8.61
C PHE A 204 19.52 0.77 -8.94
N SER A 205 20.06 1.53 -9.91
CA SER A 205 19.46 2.81 -10.33
C SER A 205 18.05 2.60 -10.92
N SER A 206 17.90 1.57 -11.78
CA SER A 206 16.59 1.19 -12.34
C SER A 206 15.64 0.71 -11.25
N SER A 207 16.13 0.01 -10.23
CA SER A 207 15.32 -0.43 -9.08
C SER A 207 14.74 0.75 -8.31
N ILE A 208 15.51 1.82 -8.09
CA ILE A 208 15.02 3.05 -7.44
C ILE A 208 13.93 3.69 -8.30
N SER A 209 14.21 3.94 -9.58
CA SER A 209 13.22 4.55 -10.48
C SER A 209 11.94 3.74 -10.58
N GLN A 210 12.07 2.41 -10.69
CA GLN A 210 10.92 1.51 -10.74
C GLN A 210 10.11 1.50 -9.44
N ALA A 211 10.77 1.60 -8.27
CA ALA A 211 10.10 1.66 -6.97
C ALA A 211 9.20 2.89 -6.85
N PHE A 212 9.69 4.07 -7.26
CA PHE A 212 8.89 5.29 -7.29
C PHE A 212 7.72 5.19 -8.28
N SER A 213 8.00 4.71 -9.50
CA SER A 213 6.97 4.51 -10.54
C SER A 213 5.90 3.53 -10.06
N GLN A 214 6.30 2.40 -9.47
CA GLN A 214 5.36 1.40 -8.95
C GLN A 214 4.53 1.96 -7.80
N THR A 215 5.14 2.66 -6.84
CA THR A 215 4.42 3.32 -5.74
C THR A 215 3.38 4.29 -6.28
N TYR A 216 3.74 5.13 -7.26
CA TYR A 216 2.83 6.08 -7.89
C TYR A 216 1.66 5.37 -8.60
N ASN A 217 1.94 4.37 -9.44
CA ASN A 217 0.92 3.66 -10.20
C ASN A 217 -0.05 2.88 -9.29
N VAL A 218 0.46 2.23 -8.25
CA VAL A 218 -0.39 1.53 -7.25
C VAL A 218 -1.22 2.55 -6.47
N SER A 219 -0.65 3.71 -6.10
CA SER A 219 -1.41 4.78 -5.43
C SER A 219 -2.57 5.28 -6.29
N LEU A 220 -2.35 5.52 -7.59
CA LEU A 220 -3.42 5.93 -8.51
C LEU A 220 -4.51 4.86 -8.62
N SER A 221 -4.12 3.59 -8.70
CA SER A 221 -5.07 2.48 -8.77
C SER A 221 -5.91 2.37 -7.49
N MET A 222 -5.31 2.60 -6.32
CA MET A 222 -6.01 2.64 -5.04
C MET A 222 -6.99 3.82 -4.97
N LEU A 223 -6.58 5.01 -5.42
CA LEU A 223 -7.47 6.18 -5.45
C LEU A 223 -8.65 5.96 -6.41
N ASP A 224 -8.43 5.34 -7.58
CA ASP A 224 -9.50 4.97 -8.50
C ASP A 224 -10.45 3.93 -7.88
N PHE A 225 -9.93 2.94 -7.16
CA PHE A 225 -10.71 1.97 -6.41
C PHE A 225 -11.57 2.65 -5.34
N ILE A 226 -10.99 3.56 -4.53
CA ILE A 226 -11.73 4.34 -3.53
C ILE A 226 -12.84 5.17 -4.19
N LYS A 227 -12.55 5.85 -5.31
CA LYS A 227 -13.55 6.59 -6.07
C LYS A 227 -14.70 5.68 -6.54
N LYS A 228 -14.39 4.50 -7.05
CA LYS A 228 -15.39 3.52 -7.47
C LYS A 228 -16.22 3.02 -6.29
N LEU A 229 -15.61 2.83 -5.12
CA LEU A 229 -16.30 2.45 -3.88
C LEU A 229 -17.38 3.48 -3.50
N PHE A 230 -17.03 4.77 -3.49
CA PHE A 230 -17.98 5.85 -3.20
C PHE A 230 -19.05 6.04 -4.28
N THR A 231 -18.81 5.63 -5.52
CA THR A 231 -19.78 5.72 -6.63
C THR A 231 -20.62 4.46 -6.81
N GLY A 232 -20.49 3.47 -5.92
CA GLY A 232 -21.25 2.20 -5.97
C GLY A 232 -20.90 1.29 -7.15
N LYS A 233 -19.75 1.49 -7.79
CA LYS A 233 -19.30 0.74 -8.98
C LYS A 233 -18.33 -0.39 -8.63
N VAL A 234 -18.16 -0.71 -7.37
CA VAL A 234 -17.31 -1.81 -6.90
C VAL A 234 -18.14 -3.06 -6.69
N ASP A 235 -17.71 -4.16 -7.27
CA ASP A 235 -18.19 -5.46 -6.84
C ASP A 235 -17.54 -5.84 -5.51
N PHE A 236 -18.35 -5.82 -4.45
CA PHE A 236 -17.91 -6.16 -3.10
C PHE A 236 -17.34 -7.57 -2.97
N ASN A 237 -17.48 -8.43 -4.00
CA ASN A 237 -16.86 -9.74 -4.00
C ASN A 237 -15.32 -9.69 -4.07
N TYR A 238 -14.75 -8.58 -4.57
CA TYR A 238 -13.30 -8.34 -4.61
C TYR A 238 -12.76 -7.62 -3.37
N VAL A 239 -13.62 -7.26 -2.41
CA VAL A 239 -13.16 -6.64 -1.16
C VAL A 239 -12.87 -7.75 -0.15
N SER A 240 -11.61 -7.88 0.22
CA SER A 240 -11.13 -8.79 1.28
C SER A 240 -11.07 -8.05 2.61
N GLY A 241 -11.61 -8.67 3.65
CA GLY A 241 -11.49 -8.19 5.02
C GLY A 241 -10.23 -8.71 5.71
N PRO A 242 -10.11 -8.49 7.02
CA PRO A 242 -8.93 -8.90 7.80
C PRO A 242 -8.58 -10.39 7.66
N VAL A 243 -9.60 -11.25 7.64
CA VAL A 243 -9.40 -12.72 7.51
C VAL A 243 -8.92 -13.08 6.11
N GLY A 244 -9.49 -12.45 5.06
CA GLY A 244 -9.05 -12.64 3.68
C GLY A 244 -7.62 -12.18 3.47
N ILE A 245 -7.25 -11.00 3.99
CA ILE A 245 -5.88 -10.47 3.92
C ILE A 245 -4.88 -11.42 4.60
N VAL A 246 -5.18 -11.89 5.81
CA VAL A 246 -4.32 -12.84 6.52
C VAL A 246 -4.20 -14.17 5.76
N LYS A 247 -5.29 -14.64 5.13
CA LYS A 247 -5.27 -15.84 4.29
C LYS A 247 -4.38 -15.65 3.05
N GLU A 248 -4.51 -14.53 2.34
CA GLU A 248 -3.68 -14.22 1.17
C GLU A 248 -2.20 -14.05 1.53
N MET A 249 -1.92 -13.32 2.61
CA MET A 249 -0.54 -13.18 3.11
C MET A 249 0.06 -14.53 3.50
N GLY A 250 -0.69 -15.37 4.20
CA GLY A 250 -0.23 -16.69 4.58
C GLY A 250 0.04 -17.60 3.38
N SER A 251 -0.75 -17.51 2.30
CA SER A 251 -0.48 -18.25 1.06
C SER A 251 0.77 -17.71 0.35
N SER A 252 1.02 -16.42 0.45
CA SER A 252 2.15 -15.72 -0.17
C SER A 252 3.50 -16.13 0.43
N VAL A 253 3.53 -16.50 1.71
CA VAL A 253 4.73 -17.06 2.36
C VAL A 253 5.24 -18.29 1.62
N ASN A 254 4.34 -19.15 1.13
CA ASN A 254 4.69 -20.34 0.36
C ASN A 254 5.13 -20.01 -1.09
N SER A 255 4.84 -18.81 -1.57
CA SER A 255 5.20 -18.34 -2.92
C SER A 255 6.59 -17.68 -2.99
N GLY A 256 7.29 -17.57 -1.85
CA GLY A 256 8.66 -17.10 -1.77
C GLY A 256 8.81 -15.66 -1.27
N LEU A 257 10.06 -15.30 -0.95
CA LEU A 257 10.41 -14.03 -0.30
C LEU A 257 9.97 -12.79 -1.08
N ALA A 258 10.09 -12.82 -2.41
CA ALA A 258 9.69 -11.69 -3.27
C ALA A 258 8.19 -11.35 -3.12
N THR A 259 7.35 -12.37 -3.00
CA THR A 259 5.91 -12.20 -2.80
C THR A 259 5.61 -11.56 -1.44
N VAL A 260 6.29 -12.01 -0.39
CA VAL A 260 6.16 -11.44 0.97
C VAL A 260 6.56 -9.97 0.98
N ILE A 261 7.70 -9.63 0.37
CA ILE A 261 8.18 -8.25 0.25
C ILE A 261 7.17 -7.38 -0.51
N ASN A 262 6.59 -7.90 -1.60
CA ASN A 262 5.55 -7.18 -2.35
C ASN A 262 4.30 -6.92 -1.50
N TYR A 263 3.88 -7.87 -0.67
CA TYR A 263 2.74 -7.70 0.24
C TYR A 263 3.01 -6.65 1.33
N ILE A 264 4.24 -6.59 1.88
CA ILE A 264 4.62 -5.54 2.85
C ILE A 264 4.46 -4.17 2.20
N ALA A 265 4.97 -3.99 0.97
CA ALA A 265 4.84 -2.72 0.24
C ALA A 265 3.36 -2.36 0.01
N PHE A 266 2.55 -3.32 -0.44
CA PHE A 266 1.13 -3.12 -0.73
C PHE A 266 0.33 -2.75 0.52
N ILE A 267 0.53 -3.45 1.65
CA ILE A 267 -0.18 -3.18 2.90
C ILE A 267 0.27 -1.83 3.47
N SER A 268 1.56 -1.53 3.42
CA SER A 268 2.08 -0.25 3.89
C SER A 268 1.49 0.91 3.10
N LEU A 269 1.47 0.82 1.78
CA LEU A 269 0.87 1.84 0.92
C LEU A 269 -0.63 2.01 1.18
N ASN A 270 -1.34 0.89 1.31
CA ASN A 270 -2.78 0.90 1.62
C ASN A 270 -3.06 1.60 2.95
N LEU A 271 -2.32 1.23 4.01
CA LEU A 271 -2.46 1.87 5.32
C LEU A 271 -2.17 3.38 5.24
N GLY A 272 -1.11 3.79 4.52
CA GLY A 272 -0.78 5.20 4.32
C GLY A 272 -1.89 5.99 3.60
N ILE A 273 -2.42 5.45 2.50
CA ILE A 273 -3.49 6.11 1.73
C ILE A 273 -4.81 6.14 2.52
N MET A 274 -5.20 5.02 3.13
CA MET A 274 -6.45 4.95 3.89
C MET A 274 -6.43 5.90 5.08
N ASN A 275 -5.31 6.01 5.80
CA ASN A 275 -5.18 6.95 6.92
C ASN A 275 -5.19 8.43 6.49
N LEU A 276 -4.91 8.75 5.23
CA LEU A 276 -5.05 10.12 4.72
C LEU A 276 -6.48 10.50 4.33
N LEU A 277 -7.42 9.54 4.30
CA LEU A 277 -8.82 9.86 4.02
C LEU A 277 -9.43 10.71 5.15
N PRO A 278 -10.27 11.71 4.81
CA PRO A 278 -10.92 12.58 5.81
C PRO A 278 -12.10 11.86 6.50
N ILE A 279 -11.83 10.67 7.02
CA ILE A 279 -12.80 9.83 7.73
C ILE A 279 -12.52 9.92 9.22
N PRO A 280 -13.54 10.20 10.08
CA PRO A 280 -13.36 10.23 11.51
C PRO A 280 -12.70 8.95 12.04
N ALA A 281 -11.88 9.08 13.06
CA ALA A 281 -11.00 8.05 13.63
C ALA A 281 -9.72 7.74 12.83
N LEU A 282 -9.52 8.31 11.62
CA LEU A 282 -8.29 8.24 10.87
C LEU A 282 -7.49 9.55 10.94
N ASP A 283 -6.19 9.48 10.63
CA ASP A 283 -5.30 10.65 10.64
C ASP A 283 -5.76 11.78 9.71
N GLY A 284 -6.31 11.42 8.56
CA GLY A 284 -6.83 12.36 7.58
C GLY A 284 -7.93 13.29 8.14
N PHE A 285 -8.73 12.80 9.07
CA PHE A 285 -9.70 13.65 9.76
C PHE A 285 -9.00 14.65 10.70
N ARG A 286 -7.99 14.22 11.46
CA ARG A 286 -7.19 15.10 12.31
C ARG A 286 -6.37 16.13 11.49
N LEU A 287 -5.91 15.73 10.29
CA LEU A 287 -5.32 16.67 9.34
C LEU A 287 -6.33 17.73 8.90
N LEU A 288 -7.54 17.31 8.55
CA LEU A 288 -8.61 18.21 8.13
C LEU A 288 -9.00 19.17 9.27
N THR A 289 -9.18 18.67 10.49
CA THR A 289 -9.52 19.53 11.66
C THR A 289 -8.42 20.53 11.95
N SER A 290 -7.15 20.13 11.91
CA SER A 290 -6.01 21.03 12.09
C SER A 290 -5.90 22.06 10.94
N PHE A 291 -6.24 21.69 9.71
CA PHE A 291 -6.30 22.59 8.57
C PHE A 291 -7.43 23.63 8.73
N VAL A 292 -8.60 23.22 9.22
CA VAL A 292 -9.71 24.13 9.55
C VAL A 292 -9.29 25.12 10.65
N GLU A 293 -8.61 24.66 11.72
CA GLU A 293 -8.05 25.53 12.76
C GLU A 293 -7.07 26.55 12.16
N LEU A 294 -6.22 26.14 11.21
CA LEU A 294 -5.25 27.02 10.56
C LEU A 294 -5.95 28.17 9.80
N ILE A 295 -7.01 27.88 9.05
CA ILE A 295 -7.74 28.87 8.25
C ILE A 295 -8.61 29.74 9.12
N THR A 296 -9.37 29.15 10.03
CA THR A 296 -10.35 29.87 10.85
C THR A 296 -9.72 30.62 12.02
N ARG A 297 -8.49 30.27 12.38
CA ARG A 297 -7.78 30.75 13.58
C ARG A 297 -8.54 30.52 14.88
N LYS A 298 -9.48 29.57 14.89
CA LYS A 298 -10.27 29.19 16.04
C LYS A 298 -10.00 27.75 16.40
N LYS A 299 -9.77 27.46 17.69
CA LYS A 299 -9.69 26.06 18.17
C LYS A 299 -11.06 25.43 18.02
N LEU A 300 -11.06 24.20 17.53
CA LEU A 300 -12.27 23.38 17.45
C LEU A 300 -12.67 22.89 18.85
N ASN A 301 -13.96 22.68 19.05
CA ASN A 301 -14.46 22.13 20.29
C ASN A 301 -14.03 20.65 20.42
N LYS A 302 -13.12 20.38 21.37
CA LYS A 302 -12.57 19.03 21.62
C LYS A 302 -13.65 18.00 21.90
N LYS A 303 -14.71 18.36 22.62
CA LYS A 303 -15.83 17.45 22.91
C LYS A 303 -16.55 17.03 21.63
N MET A 304 -16.75 17.93 20.68
CA MET A 304 -17.35 17.62 19.39
C MET A 304 -16.42 16.74 18.54
N GLU A 305 -15.13 17.06 18.50
CA GLU A 305 -14.11 16.27 17.80
C GLU A 305 -14.07 14.83 18.34
N TYR A 306 -14.08 14.66 19.67
CA TYR A 306 -14.13 13.35 20.32
C TYR A 306 -15.39 12.56 19.95
N ILE A 307 -16.59 13.19 19.98
CA ILE A 307 -17.85 12.53 19.63
C ILE A 307 -17.84 12.07 18.17
N VAL A 308 -17.37 12.93 17.27
CA VAL A 308 -17.28 12.59 15.82
C VAL A 308 -16.29 11.46 15.59
N ASN A 309 -15.14 11.48 16.24
CA ASN A 309 -14.14 10.40 16.15
C ASN A 309 -14.69 9.08 16.72
N ALA A 310 -15.36 9.12 17.88
CA ALA A 310 -15.98 7.94 18.47
C ALA A 310 -17.07 7.34 17.56
N ALA A 311 -17.91 8.17 16.95
CA ALA A 311 -18.92 7.72 15.99
C ALA A 311 -18.27 7.11 14.73
N GLY A 312 -17.19 7.72 14.22
CA GLY A 312 -16.40 7.17 13.11
C GLY A 312 -15.78 5.82 13.45
N MET A 313 -15.22 5.68 14.64
CA MET A 313 -14.67 4.40 15.11
C MET A 313 -15.72 3.30 15.16
N VAL A 314 -16.89 3.57 15.72
CA VAL A 314 -18.01 2.61 15.76
C VAL A 314 -18.44 2.22 14.34
N PHE A 315 -18.52 3.19 13.43
CA PHE A 315 -18.84 2.95 12.02
C PHE A 315 -17.80 2.05 11.33
N LEU A 316 -16.50 2.35 11.50
CA LEU A 316 -15.41 1.55 10.92
C LEU A 316 -15.38 0.12 11.50
N ILE A 317 -15.59 -0.04 12.81
CA ILE A 317 -15.71 -1.36 13.44
C ILE A 317 -16.92 -2.11 12.84
N GLY A 318 -18.04 -1.45 12.65
CA GLY A 318 -19.23 -2.04 12.00
C GLY A 318 -18.93 -2.58 10.59
N ILE A 319 -18.26 -1.77 9.75
CA ILE A 319 -17.82 -2.22 8.40
C ILE A 319 -16.85 -3.39 8.52
N MET A 320 -15.86 -3.31 9.41
CA MET A 320 -14.89 -4.38 9.61
C MET A 320 -15.57 -5.70 9.99
N LEU A 321 -16.55 -5.67 10.88
CA LEU A 321 -17.31 -6.87 11.28
C LEU A 321 -18.12 -7.44 10.12
N LEU A 322 -18.78 -6.59 9.31
CA LEU A 322 -19.53 -7.03 8.13
C LEU A 322 -18.62 -7.70 7.09
N VAL A 323 -17.47 -7.12 6.80
CA VAL A 323 -16.53 -7.68 5.82
C VAL A 323 -15.90 -8.96 6.37
N THR A 324 -15.56 -9.01 7.67
CA THR A 324 -15.06 -10.22 8.34
C THR A 324 -16.09 -11.36 8.29
N TYR A 325 -17.36 -11.06 8.55
CA TYR A 325 -18.45 -12.05 8.44
C TYR A 325 -18.53 -12.65 7.03
N LYS A 326 -18.44 -11.80 6.00
CA LYS A 326 -18.38 -12.24 4.61
C LYS A 326 -17.15 -13.11 4.30
N ASP A 327 -15.97 -12.74 4.78
CA ASP A 327 -14.75 -13.54 4.61
C ASP A 327 -14.91 -14.94 5.22
N LEU A 328 -15.50 -15.01 6.43
CA LEU A 328 -15.76 -16.28 7.10
C LEU A 328 -16.70 -17.16 6.29
N ILE A 329 -17.80 -16.60 5.74
CA ILE A 329 -18.70 -17.35 4.86
C ILE A 329 -17.91 -17.93 3.67
N LYS A 330 -17.10 -17.12 2.97
CA LYS A 330 -16.29 -17.58 1.85
C LYS A 330 -15.32 -18.71 2.24
N VAL A 331 -14.73 -18.63 3.43
CA VAL A 331 -13.84 -19.68 3.94
C VAL A 331 -14.59 -20.99 4.21
N PHE A 332 -15.83 -20.92 4.77
CA PHE A 332 -16.62 -22.09 5.10
C PHE A 332 -17.35 -22.70 3.90
N THR A 333 -17.73 -21.87 2.91
CA THR A 333 -18.46 -22.37 1.71
C THR A 333 -17.50 -22.77 0.58
N GLY A 334 -16.21 -22.50 0.70
CA GLY A 334 -15.21 -22.87 -0.32
C GLY A 334 -15.29 -22.01 -1.60
N GLN A 335 -15.97 -20.85 -1.54
CA GLN A 335 -16.11 -19.92 -2.67
C GLN A 335 -14.95 -18.91 -2.73
#